data_055f548e9763771c6e7cc73b4e5e414a
#
_entry.id   055f548e9763771c6e7cc73b4e5e414a
#
_cell.length_a   1.000
_cell.length_b   1.000
_cell.length_c   1.000
_cell.angle_alpha   90.00
_cell.angle_beta   90.00
_cell.angle_gamma   90.00
#
_symmetry.space_group_name_H-M   'P 1'
#
loop_
_entity.id
_entity.type
_entity.pdbx_description
1 polymer ?
#
loop_
_entity_poly.entity_id
_entity_poly.type
_entity_poly.pdbx_seq_one_letter_code
_entity_poly.pdbx_strand_id
1 'polypeptide(L)'
;MPVYSRTITVKEDIESAFTFTADFRNLDKWNEGDEAELITKEPIREGSIFKVKTHFNNREMELDYEIIEWGAPLRASLKTDSRNFEIVDTIFLSANAKGTELTYSVDIKYLSLIHI
;
A
#
# COMPACT_ATOMS: atom_id res chain seq x y z
N MET A 1 -12.92 6.07 7.18
CA MET A 1 -12.24 5.73 8.44
C MET A 1 -11.33 4.55 8.23
N PRO A 2 -10.05 4.62 8.63
CA PRO A 2 -9.15 3.50 8.42
C PRO A 2 -9.52 2.32 9.33
N VAL A 3 -9.43 1.12 8.78
CA VAL A 3 -9.63 -0.09 9.57
C VAL A 3 -8.33 -0.55 10.18
N TYR A 4 -7.21 0.00 9.73
CA TYR A 4 -5.90 -0.35 10.23
C TYR A 4 -4.98 0.86 10.05
N SER A 5 -4.21 1.15 11.06
CA SER A 5 -3.22 2.23 10.96
C SER A 5 -2.07 1.92 11.91
N ARG A 6 -0.86 2.12 11.45
CA ARG A 6 0.32 1.85 12.26
C ARG A 6 1.39 2.88 11.94
N THR A 7 2.05 3.36 12.96
CA THR A 7 3.14 4.34 12.83
C THR A 7 4.40 3.74 13.44
N ILE A 8 5.49 3.80 12.69
CA ILE A 8 6.80 3.37 13.18
C ILE A 8 7.83 4.41 12.82
N THR A 9 8.97 4.35 13.50
CA THR A 9 10.12 5.20 13.17
C THR A 9 11.23 4.31 12.65
N VAL A 10 11.77 4.66 11.49
CA VAL A 10 12.90 3.94 10.90
C VAL A 10 14.10 4.88 10.83
N LYS A 11 15.29 4.30 10.79
CA LYS A 11 16.52 5.09 10.79
C LYS A 11 16.86 5.65 9.41
N GLU A 12 16.29 5.08 8.37
CA GLU A 12 16.57 5.48 7.00
C GLU A 12 16.07 6.90 6.73
N ASP A 13 16.70 7.57 5.77
CA ASP A 13 16.24 8.88 5.36
C ASP A 13 14.89 8.74 4.65
N ILE A 14 14.20 9.87 4.51
CA ILE A 14 12.82 9.84 4.00
C ILE A 14 12.74 9.32 2.56
N GLU A 15 13.73 9.64 1.74
CA GLU A 15 13.69 9.19 0.34
C GLU A 15 13.88 7.69 0.24
N SER A 16 14.82 7.14 1.01
CA SER A 16 15.03 5.69 1.04
C SER A 16 13.84 4.96 1.61
N ALA A 17 13.28 5.49 2.70
CA ALA A 17 12.12 4.88 3.35
C ALA A 17 10.92 4.89 2.42
N PHE A 18 10.70 5.99 1.71
CA PHE A 18 9.58 6.10 0.78
C PHE A 18 9.74 5.12 -0.39
N THR A 19 10.91 5.12 -0.99
CA THR A 19 11.18 4.25 -2.14
C THR A 19 10.94 2.78 -1.79
N PHE A 20 11.39 2.38 -0.60
CA PHE A 20 11.21 1.00 -0.15
C PHE A 20 9.73 0.69 0.10
N THR A 21 9.04 1.56 0.81
CA THR A 21 7.68 1.27 1.26
C THR A 21 6.65 1.38 0.15
N ALA A 22 6.84 2.34 -0.76
CA ALA A 22 5.89 2.56 -1.85
C ALA A 22 6.02 1.51 -2.95
N ASP A 23 7.11 0.78 -2.96
CA ASP A 23 7.32 -0.28 -3.94
C ASP A 23 6.77 -1.59 -3.40
N PHE A 24 5.58 -1.97 -3.82
CA PHE A 24 4.93 -3.17 -3.30
C PHE A 24 5.65 -4.46 -3.64
N ARG A 25 6.67 -4.42 -4.50
CA ARG A 25 7.52 -5.59 -4.69
C ARG A 25 8.25 -5.96 -3.41
N ASN A 26 8.34 -5.03 -2.46
CA ASN A 26 8.95 -5.28 -1.15
C ASN A 26 7.96 -5.75 -0.10
N LEU A 27 6.70 -5.95 -0.51
CA LEU A 27 5.62 -6.27 0.42
C LEU A 27 5.93 -7.49 1.29
N ASP A 28 6.57 -8.50 0.71
CA ASP A 28 6.92 -9.72 1.44
C ASP A 28 7.91 -9.46 2.58
N LYS A 29 8.60 -8.33 2.56
CA LYS A 29 9.60 -8.01 3.57
C LYS A 29 8.98 -7.43 4.83
N TRP A 30 7.75 -6.92 4.74
CA TRP A 30 7.11 -6.34 5.90
C TRP A 30 5.69 -6.84 6.12
N ASN A 31 5.21 -7.73 5.29
CA ASN A 31 3.89 -8.33 5.47
C ASN A 31 3.96 -9.79 5.04
N GLU A 32 4.26 -10.65 6.00
CA GLU A 32 4.53 -12.05 5.75
C GLU A 32 3.37 -12.72 5.03
N GLY A 33 3.69 -13.50 4.00
CA GLY A 33 2.67 -14.22 3.25
C GLY A 33 2.15 -13.48 2.03
N ASP A 34 2.49 -12.21 1.90
CA ASP A 34 2.09 -11.42 0.74
C ASP A 34 3.26 -11.31 -0.22
N GLU A 35 2.94 -11.22 -1.51
CA GLU A 35 3.96 -10.94 -2.52
C GLU A 35 3.32 -10.14 -3.64
N ALA A 36 4.15 -9.41 -4.36
CA ALA A 36 3.63 -8.57 -5.43
C ALA A 36 4.63 -8.46 -6.57
N GLU A 37 4.10 -8.22 -7.76
CA GLU A 37 4.92 -7.93 -8.93
C GLU A 37 4.42 -6.67 -9.60
N LEU A 38 5.32 -5.95 -10.23
CA LEU A 38 4.97 -4.74 -10.97
C LEU A 38 4.50 -5.16 -12.36
N ILE A 39 3.28 -4.76 -12.72
CA ILE A 39 2.68 -5.09 -14.01
C ILE A 39 3.03 -4.06 -15.06
N THR A 40 3.07 -2.78 -14.67
CA THR A 40 3.35 -1.68 -15.58
C THR A 40 4.86 -1.46 -15.68
N LYS A 41 5.27 -0.60 -16.60
CA LYS A 41 6.69 -0.33 -16.80
C LYS A 41 7.23 0.59 -15.73
N GLU A 42 8.53 0.44 -15.47
CA GLU A 42 9.21 1.41 -14.62
C GLU A 42 9.35 2.74 -15.36
N PRO A 43 9.48 3.85 -14.63
CA PRO A 43 9.61 3.94 -13.18
C PRO A 43 8.24 3.85 -12.49
N ILE A 44 8.26 3.52 -11.21
CA ILE A 44 7.05 3.51 -10.40
C ILE A 44 6.56 4.95 -10.23
N ARG A 45 5.27 5.16 -10.46
CA ARG A 45 4.67 6.49 -10.46
C ARG A 45 3.17 6.35 -10.36
N GLU A 46 2.47 7.47 -10.38
CA GLU A 46 1.01 7.44 -10.44
C GLU A 46 0.57 6.65 -11.67
N GLY A 47 -0.37 5.75 -11.48
CA GLY A 47 -0.84 4.87 -12.54
C GLY A 47 -0.15 3.52 -12.59
N SER A 48 0.96 3.35 -11.88
CA SER A 48 1.61 2.04 -11.81
C SER A 48 0.70 1.03 -11.13
N ILE A 49 0.77 -0.22 -11.59
CA ILE A 49 -0.11 -1.29 -11.09
C ILE A 49 0.76 -2.44 -10.61
N PHE A 50 0.44 -2.93 -9.41
CA PHE A 50 1.07 -4.12 -8.82
C PHE A 50 0.02 -5.21 -8.71
N LYS A 51 0.38 -6.41 -9.09
CA LYS A 51 -0.45 -7.58 -8.81
C LYS A 51 -0.01 -8.15 -7.48
N VAL A 52 -0.90 -8.16 -6.51
CA VAL A 52 -0.61 -8.56 -5.14
C VAL A 52 -1.29 -9.87 -4.84
N LYS A 53 -0.51 -10.84 -4.36
CA LYS A 53 -1.05 -12.08 -3.82
C LYS A 53 -1.08 -11.95 -2.32
N THR A 54 -2.26 -12.12 -1.74
CA THR A 54 -2.44 -11.98 -0.31
C THR A 54 -3.42 -13.06 0.18
N HIS A 55 -3.52 -13.18 1.48
CA HIS A 55 -4.43 -14.15 2.10
C HIS A 55 -5.46 -13.41 2.94
N PHE A 56 -6.69 -13.82 2.80
CA PHE A 56 -7.78 -13.23 3.55
C PHE A 56 -8.75 -14.34 3.91
N ASN A 57 -9.01 -14.55 5.20
CA ASN A 57 -9.87 -15.62 5.70
C ASN A 57 -9.44 -16.98 5.18
N ASN A 58 -8.13 -17.25 5.21
CA ASN A 58 -7.52 -18.50 4.75
C ASN A 58 -7.69 -18.75 3.26
N ARG A 59 -7.98 -17.72 2.50
CA ARG A 59 -8.09 -17.80 1.05
C ARG A 59 -7.01 -16.97 0.41
N GLU A 60 -6.37 -17.54 -0.59
CA GLU A 60 -5.43 -16.78 -1.40
C GLU A 60 -6.20 -15.93 -2.39
N MET A 61 -5.82 -14.66 -2.49
CA MET A 61 -6.46 -13.72 -3.41
C MET A 61 -5.41 -13.00 -4.21
N GLU A 62 -5.73 -12.69 -5.45
CA GLU A 62 -4.90 -11.81 -6.26
C GLU A 62 -5.65 -10.52 -6.48
N LEU A 63 -5.00 -9.41 -6.17
CA LEU A 63 -5.60 -8.08 -6.27
C LEU A 63 -4.65 -7.18 -7.04
N ASP A 64 -5.21 -6.36 -7.92
CA ASP A 64 -4.42 -5.37 -8.63
C ASP A 64 -4.53 -4.05 -7.88
N TYR A 65 -3.39 -3.54 -7.43
CA TYR A 65 -3.31 -2.25 -6.74
C TYR A 65 -2.73 -1.21 -7.68
N GLU A 66 -3.44 -0.14 -7.86
CA GLU A 66 -2.98 0.97 -8.70
C GLU A 66 -2.57 2.14 -7.82
N ILE A 67 -1.44 2.76 -8.14
CA ILE A 67 -1.04 3.99 -7.45
C ILE A 67 -1.93 5.10 -7.93
N ILE A 68 -2.78 5.60 -7.06
CA ILE A 68 -3.73 6.65 -7.38
C ILE A 68 -3.26 8.03 -6.93
N GLU A 69 -2.24 8.07 -6.08
CA GLU A 69 -1.66 9.31 -5.62
C GLU A 69 -0.17 9.09 -5.41
N TRP A 70 0.64 9.99 -5.93
CA TRP A 70 2.10 9.88 -5.84
C TRP A 70 2.67 11.23 -5.45
N GLY A 71 2.97 11.38 -4.18
CA GLY A 71 3.55 12.62 -3.63
C GLY A 71 4.89 12.34 -2.98
N ALA A 72 5.82 11.75 -3.74
CA ALA A 72 7.12 11.37 -3.22
C ALA A 72 7.89 12.58 -2.72
N PRO A 73 8.62 12.47 -1.62
CA PRO A 73 8.77 11.28 -0.77
C PRO A 73 7.87 11.30 0.46
N LEU A 74 6.77 12.03 0.42
CA LEU A 74 5.94 12.24 1.61
C LEU A 74 4.73 11.34 1.68
N ARG A 75 4.21 10.92 0.52
CA ARG A 75 2.92 10.24 0.55
C ARG A 75 2.66 9.50 -0.75
N ALA A 76 1.99 8.37 -0.64
CA ALA A 76 1.46 7.65 -1.78
C ALA A 76 0.21 6.88 -1.36
N SER A 77 -0.72 6.69 -2.30
CA SER A 77 -1.90 5.90 -2.05
C SER A 77 -2.06 4.88 -3.17
N LEU A 78 -2.41 3.66 -2.78
CA LEU A 78 -2.64 2.57 -3.71
C LEU A 78 -4.04 2.04 -3.48
N LYS A 79 -4.73 1.71 -4.56
CA LYS A 79 -6.12 1.32 -4.48
C LYS A 79 -6.37 0.04 -5.25
N THR A 80 -7.15 -0.85 -4.67
CA THR A 80 -7.65 -2.01 -5.37
C THR A 80 -9.17 -2.03 -5.28
N ASP A 81 -9.79 -2.37 -6.39
CA ASP A 81 -11.25 -2.50 -6.47
C ASP A 81 -11.58 -3.96 -6.74
N SER A 82 -12.53 -4.45 -5.98
CA SER A 82 -13.07 -5.77 -6.19
C SER A 82 -14.57 -5.62 -6.33
N ARG A 83 -15.24 -6.68 -6.71
CA ARG A 83 -16.69 -6.67 -6.81
C ARG A 83 -17.35 -6.26 -5.49
N ASN A 84 -16.75 -6.68 -4.38
CA ASN A 84 -17.39 -6.54 -3.08
C ASN A 84 -16.76 -5.49 -2.18
N PHE A 85 -15.63 -4.93 -2.57
CA PHE A 85 -14.96 -3.97 -1.72
C PHE A 85 -13.98 -3.12 -2.50
N GLU A 86 -13.60 -2.02 -1.86
CA GLU A 86 -12.57 -1.12 -2.33
C GLU A 86 -11.59 -0.95 -1.17
N ILE A 87 -10.31 -1.11 -1.42
CA ILE A 87 -9.28 -0.95 -0.40
C ILE A 87 -8.32 0.14 -0.86
N VAL A 88 -8.03 1.09 0.02
CA VAL A 88 -7.03 2.10 -0.23
C VAL A 88 -5.97 2.01 0.86
N ASP A 89 -4.73 1.78 0.44
CA ASP A 89 -3.58 1.80 1.32
C ASP A 89 -2.89 3.14 1.15
N THR A 90 -2.62 3.82 2.26
CA THR A 90 -1.95 5.13 2.21
C THR A 90 -0.71 5.07 3.08
N ILE A 91 0.39 5.59 2.55
CA ILE A 91 1.60 5.76 3.33
C ILE A 91 1.91 7.25 3.45
N PHE A 92 2.26 7.64 4.67
CA PHE A 92 2.69 9.00 4.99
C PHE A 92 4.05 8.93 5.63
N LEU A 93 4.95 9.79 5.22
CA LEU A 93 6.27 9.85 5.80
C LEU A 93 6.60 11.27 6.19
N SER A 94 7.29 11.41 7.34
CA SER A 94 7.84 12.69 7.73
C SER A 94 9.22 12.47 8.34
N ALA A 95 10.15 13.36 8.01
CA ALA A 95 11.50 13.29 8.54
C ALA A 95 11.52 13.84 9.96
N ASN A 96 12.32 13.21 10.82
CA ASN A 96 12.52 13.73 12.17
C ASN A 96 13.97 13.50 12.56
N ALA A 97 14.32 13.85 13.80
CA ALA A 97 15.70 13.79 14.28
C ALA A 97 16.25 12.36 14.32
N LYS A 98 15.38 11.35 14.35
CA LYS A 98 15.77 9.95 14.47
C LYS A 98 15.75 9.22 13.13
N GLY A 99 15.31 9.88 12.05
CA GLY A 99 15.19 9.27 10.75
C GLY A 99 13.88 9.65 10.11
N THR A 100 13.00 8.68 9.91
CA THR A 100 11.72 8.90 9.26
C THR A 100 10.60 8.25 10.06
N GLU A 101 9.55 9.02 10.28
CA GLU A 101 8.31 8.47 10.83
C GLU A 101 7.43 8.06 9.67
N LEU A 102 6.95 6.83 9.71
CA LEU A 102 6.18 6.25 8.63
C LEU A 102 4.85 5.76 9.19
N THR A 103 3.77 6.21 8.58
CA THR A 103 2.42 5.77 8.94
C THR A 103 1.81 5.04 7.76
N TYR A 104 1.33 3.84 8.00
CA TYR A 104 0.66 3.02 7.01
C TYR A 104 -0.79 2.84 7.43
N SER A 105 -1.72 3.20 6.55
CA SER A 105 -3.15 3.12 6.84
C SER A 105 -3.86 2.34 5.75
N VAL A 106 -4.85 1.56 6.15
CA VAL A 106 -5.67 0.79 5.22
C VAL A 106 -7.13 1.16 5.47
N ASP A 107 -7.81 1.59 4.42
CA ASP A 107 -9.23 1.89 4.45
C ASP A 107 -9.95 0.88 3.58
N ILE A 108 -10.95 0.22 4.14
CA ILE A 108 -11.75 -0.75 3.40
C ILE A 108 -13.17 -0.24 3.35
N LYS A 109 -13.71 -0.19 2.14
CA LYS A 109 -15.10 0.17 1.92
C LYS A 109 -15.80 -1.03 1.30
N TYR A 110 -16.78 -1.56 2.01
CA TYR A 110 -17.54 -2.67 1.49
C TYR A 110 -18.64 -2.14 0.58
N LEU A 111 -18.69 -2.67 -0.62
CA LEU A 111 -19.67 -2.27 -1.61
C LEU A 111 -20.88 -3.15 -1.39
N SER A 112 -21.84 -2.60 -0.76
CA SER A 112 -23.02 -3.32 -0.41
C SER A 112 -23.84 -3.65 -1.57
N LEU A 113 -24.26 -4.64 -1.56
CA LEU A 113 -24.87 -4.92 -2.43
C LEU A 113 -26.03 -5.29 -2.15
N ILE A 114 -26.61 -5.13 -1.77
CA ILE A 114 -27.56 -5.44 -1.48
C ILE A 114 -28.43 -5.35 -1.86
N HIS A 115 -28.84 -5.61 -2.04
CA HIS A 115 -29.59 -5.67 -2.39
C HIS A 115 -30.30 -6.30 -2.27
N ILE A 116 -30.90 -6.37 -2.32
CA ILE A 116 -31.60 -6.91 -2.16
C ILE A 116 -32.26 -7.06 -2.32
#